data_810a45cbbd1d8e158706322bbae2c6e3
#
_entry.id   810a45cbbd1d8e158706322bbae2c6e3
#
_cell.length_a   1.000
_cell.length_b   1.000
_cell.length_c   1.000
_cell.angle_alpha   90.00
_cell.angle_beta   90.00
_cell.angle_gamma   90.00
#
_symmetry.space_group_name_H-M   'P 1'
#
loop_
_entity.id
_entity.type
_entity.pdbx_description
1 polymer ?
#
loop_
_entity_poly.entity_id
_entity_poly.type
_entity_poly.pdbx_seq_one_letter_code
_entity_poly.pdbx_strand_id
1 'polypeptide(L)'
;MANMESENVISTAVNWISQGKKVALATVVGTWGSSPRPAGSHLIVDSESNFVGSVSGGCIEGAVITEALDTISDGQVRLLEFGVTNEQAWDVGLACGGNIRLFVESITNPKELELIADTRPLTVVTELSSGKKRLLNANDSLTDDLQNSDALDKSIQEVVRNDISRLISVEGNEYFVELLNLPLRMIIVGAVHIS
;
A
#
# COMPACT_ATOMS: atom_id res chain seq x y z
N MET A 1 5.10 13.97 3.46
CA MET A 1 3.75 14.17 2.89
C MET A 1 3.06 12.83 2.60
N ALA A 2 3.71 11.81 2.00
CA ALA A 2 3.08 10.52 1.72
C ALA A 2 2.45 9.82 2.95
N ASN A 3 3.09 9.85 4.12
CA ASN A 3 2.56 9.20 5.33
C ASN A 3 1.23 9.81 5.85
N MET A 4 1.04 11.12 5.80
CA MET A 4 -0.20 11.76 6.28
C MET A 4 -1.40 11.47 5.34
N GLU A 5 -1.17 11.37 4.02
CA GLU A 5 -2.22 10.99 3.08
C GLU A 5 -2.61 9.52 3.25
N SER A 6 -1.65 8.63 3.45
CA SER A 6 -1.87 7.20 3.70
C SER A 6 -2.65 6.97 5.01
N GLU A 7 -2.29 7.66 6.10
CA GLU A 7 -3.02 7.59 7.38
C GLU A 7 -4.49 8.00 7.22
N ASN A 8 -4.77 9.05 6.44
CA ASN A 8 -6.15 9.47 6.17
C ASN A 8 -6.93 8.43 5.34
N VAL A 9 -6.28 7.77 4.38
CA VAL A 9 -6.91 6.73 3.55
C VAL A 9 -7.30 5.53 4.41
N ILE A 10 -6.39 5.00 5.22
CA ILE A 10 -6.66 3.82 6.08
C ILE A 10 -7.72 4.14 7.14
N SER A 11 -7.64 5.29 7.80
CA SER A 11 -8.64 5.72 8.79
C SER A 11 -10.03 5.90 8.16
N THR A 12 -10.09 6.37 6.90
CA THR A 12 -11.36 6.45 6.16
C THR A 12 -11.91 5.06 5.86
N ALA A 13 -11.06 4.08 5.52
CA ALA A 13 -11.49 2.70 5.31
C ALA A 13 -12.07 2.08 6.59
N VAL A 14 -11.42 2.29 7.75
CA VAL A 14 -11.96 1.87 9.07
C VAL A 14 -13.35 2.46 9.31
N ASN A 15 -13.51 3.76 9.05
CA ASN A 15 -14.80 4.43 9.20
C ASN A 15 -15.88 3.87 8.25
N TRP A 16 -15.56 3.61 6.99
CA TRP A 16 -16.51 3.03 6.03
C TRP A 16 -16.95 1.62 6.44
N ILE A 17 -16.01 0.80 6.90
CA ILE A 17 -16.31 -0.55 7.39
C ILE A 17 -17.18 -0.50 8.65
N SER A 18 -16.94 0.43 9.58
CA SER A 18 -17.79 0.61 10.76
C SER A 18 -19.23 1.00 10.43
N GLN A 19 -19.45 1.61 9.25
CA GLN A 19 -20.77 1.93 8.68
C GLN A 19 -21.39 0.74 7.91
N GLY A 20 -20.75 -0.43 7.89
CA GLY A 20 -21.21 -1.64 7.21
C GLY A 20 -20.90 -1.69 5.72
N LYS A 21 -20.07 -0.79 5.20
CA LYS A 21 -19.62 -0.82 3.80
C LYS A 21 -18.60 -1.91 3.56
N LYS A 22 -18.63 -2.51 2.37
CA LYS A 22 -17.56 -3.36 1.88
C LYS A 22 -16.51 -2.48 1.20
N VAL A 23 -15.24 -2.72 1.50
CA VAL A 23 -14.13 -1.88 1.05
C VAL A 23 -13.03 -2.75 0.44
N ALA A 24 -12.47 -2.30 -0.68
CA ALA A 24 -11.23 -2.81 -1.21
C ALA A 24 -10.10 -1.78 -1.00
N LEU A 25 -8.90 -2.28 -0.78
CA LEU A 25 -7.65 -1.52 -0.68
C LEU A 25 -6.76 -1.87 -1.86
N ALA A 26 -6.34 -0.87 -2.61
CA ALA A 26 -5.30 -0.97 -3.61
C ALA A 26 -4.02 -0.31 -3.09
N THR A 27 -2.92 -1.06 -3.09
CA THR A 27 -1.61 -0.64 -2.62
C THR A 27 -0.59 -0.65 -3.75
N VAL A 28 0.17 0.42 -3.90
CA VAL A 28 1.34 0.44 -4.80
C VAL A 28 2.43 -0.43 -4.19
N VAL A 29 2.74 -1.58 -4.81
CA VAL A 29 3.76 -2.52 -4.32
C VAL A 29 5.08 -2.43 -5.07
N GLY A 30 5.09 -1.80 -6.24
CA GLY A 30 6.30 -1.58 -7.02
C GLY A 30 6.17 -0.48 -8.05
N THR A 31 7.27 0.21 -8.31
CA THR A 31 7.34 1.28 -9.32
C THR A 31 8.69 1.23 -10.03
N TRP A 32 8.69 1.50 -11.34
CA TRP A 32 9.90 1.61 -12.16
C TRP A 32 9.78 2.82 -13.08
N GLY A 33 10.88 3.54 -13.26
CA GLY A 33 10.90 4.77 -14.02
C GLY A 33 10.22 5.93 -13.30
N SER A 34 9.59 6.85 -14.04
CA SER A 34 8.89 7.99 -13.46
C SER A 34 7.49 7.58 -13.01
N SER A 35 7.32 7.31 -11.74
CA SER A 35 6.00 7.07 -11.15
C SER A 35 5.60 8.25 -10.27
N PRO A 36 4.37 8.79 -10.40
CA PRO A 36 3.91 9.93 -9.61
C PRO A 36 3.62 9.56 -8.14
N ARG A 37 3.46 8.27 -7.83
CA ARG A 37 3.20 7.77 -6.49
C ARG A 37 4.21 6.71 -6.10
N PRO A 38 4.80 6.78 -4.89
CA PRO A 38 5.76 5.78 -4.39
C PRO A 38 5.07 4.48 -3.96
N ALA A 39 5.85 3.41 -3.80
CA ALA A 39 5.42 2.19 -3.12
C ALA A 39 4.91 2.52 -1.71
N GLY A 40 3.82 1.86 -1.28
CA GLY A 40 3.08 2.18 -0.06
C GLY A 40 2.03 3.28 -0.23
N SER A 41 1.76 3.77 -1.45
CA SER A 41 0.60 4.64 -1.70
C SER A 41 -0.67 3.81 -1.79
N HIS A 42 -1.78 4.34 -1.24
CA HIS A 42 -3.05 3.66 -1.10
C HIS A 42 -4.19 4.34 -1.85
N LEU A 43 -5.14 3.52 -2.31
CA LEU A 43 -6.45 3.91 -2.77
C LEU A 43 -7.48 2.94 -2.17
N ILE A 44 -8.51 3.45 -1.51
CA ILE A 44 -9.65 2.65 -1.05
C ILE A 44 -10.86 2.90 -1.93
N VAL A 45 -11.65 1.85 -2.13
CA VAL A 45 -12.89 1.90 -2.91
C VAL A 45 -13.98 1.18 -2.12
N ASP A 46 -15.17 1.77 -2.00
CA ASP A 46 -16.32 1.09 -1.44
C ASP A 46 -17.20 0.45 -2.54
N SER A 47 -18.17 -0.36 -2.13
CA SER A 47 -19.09 -1.04 -3.06
C SER A 47 -20.01 -0.09 -3.87
N GLU A 48 -20.03 1.20 -3.56
CA GLU A 48 -20.78 2.24 -4.28
C GLU A 48 -19.88 3.05 -5.22
N SER A 49 -18.62 2.61 -5.42
CA SER A 49 -17.60 3.29 -6.22
C SER A 49 -17.11 4.61 -5.64
N ASN A 50 -17.40 4.91 -4.38
CA ASN A 50 -16.70 6.01 -3.71
C ASN A 50 -15.25 5.61 -3.46
N PHE A 51 -14.34 6.55 -3.63
CA PHE A 51 -12.91 6.26 -3.42
C PHE A 51 -12.18 7.41 -2.73
N VAL A 52 -11.11 7.08 -2.01
CA VAL A 52 -10.20 8.02 -1.34
C VAL A 52 -8.77 7.54 -1.52
N GLY A 53 -7.85 8.47 -1.73
CA GLY A 53 -6.44 8.20 -1.99
C GLY A 53 -6.09 8.27 -3.46
N SER A 54 -4.86 7.86 -3.80
CA SER A 54 -4.40 7.82 -5.19
C SER A 54 -3.19 6.91 -5.33
N VAL A 55 -3.14 6.18 -6.43
CA VAL A 55 -2.04 5.26 -6.78
C VAL A 55 -1.22 5.73 -7.99
N SER A 56 -1.76 6.66 -8.79
CA SER A 56 -1.11 7.12 -10.02
C SER A 56 -1.17 8.62 -10.27
N GLY A 57 -1.90 9.36 -9.43
CA GLY A 57 -2.15 10.79 -9.64
C GLY A 57 -3.26 11.08 -10.67
N GLY A 58 -4.17 10.14 -10.92
CA GLY A 58 -5.36 10.31 -11.75
C GLY A 58 -5.38 9.53 -13.06
N CYS A 59 -4.27 8.88 -13.43
CA CYS A 59 -4.17 8.25 -14.77
C CYS A 59 -4.87 6.89 -14.88
N ILE A 60 -4.74 6.03 -13.86
CA ILE A 60 -5.24 4.65 -13.88
C ILE A 60 -6.31 4.38 -12.80
N GLU A 61 -6.68 5.35 -11.99
CA GLU A 61 -7.63 5.19 -10.89
C GLU A 61 -8.94 4.57 -11.36
N GLY A 62 -9.46 4.96 -12.53
CA GLY A 62 -10.68 4.38 -13.08
C GLY A 62 -10.59 2.87 -13.32
N ALA A 63 -9.47 2.38 -13.86
CA ALA A 63 -9.23 0.95 -14.05
C ALA A 63 -9.10 0.23 -12.70
N VAL A 64 -8.39 0.83 -11.74
CA VAL A 64 -8.19 0.27 -10.39
C VAL A 64 -9.52 0.20 -9.63
N ILE A 65 -10.41 1.19 -9.76
CA ILE A 65 -11.74 1.17 -9.16
C ILE A 65 -12.57 -0.01 -9.69
N THR A 66 -12.52 -0.28 -11.00
CA THR A 66 -13.22 -1.42 -11.60
C THR A 66 -12.73 -2.74 -11.00
N GLU A 67 -11.41 -2.96 -10.95
CA GLU A 67 -10.82 -4.16 -10.36
C GLU A 67 -11.09 -4.27 -8.84
N ALA A 68 -11.15 -3.15 -8.15
CA ALA A 68 -11.52 -3.10 -6.72
C ALA A 68 -12.97 -3.54 -6.48
N LEU A 69 -13.91 -3.16 -7.33
CA LEU A 69 -15.30 -3.60 -7.25
C LEU A 69 -15.43 -5.10 -7.51
N ASP A 70 -14.69 -5.65 -8.47
CA ASP A 70 -14.63 -7.08 -8.72
C ASP A 70 -14.02 -7.82 -7.52
N THR A 71 -12.96 -7.26 -6.91
CA THR A 71 -12.34 -7.78 -5.68
C THR A 71 -13.32 -7.79 -4.49
N ILE A 72 -14.15 -6.76 -4.34
CA ILE A 72 -15.23 -6.73 -3.33
C ILE A 72 -16.27 -7.82 -3.60
N SER A 73 -16.56 -8.09 -4.87
CA SER A 73 -17.61 -9.04 -5.27
C SER A 73 -17.20 -10.50 -5.08
N ASP A 74 -15.98 -10.86 -5.47
CA ASP A 74 -15.51 -12.26 -5.49
C ASP A 74 -14.54 -12.61 -4.35
N GLY A 75 -14.02 -11.61 -3.64
CA GLY A 75 -13.08 -11.76 -2.54
C GLY A 75 -11.66 -12.21 -2.98
N GLN A 76 -11.36 -12.20 -4.27
CA GLN A 76 -10.06 -12.63 -4.78
C GLN A 76 -9.08 -11.45 -4.78
N VAL A 77 -7.86 -11.67 -4.31
CA VAL A 77 -6.78 -10.69 -4.46
C VAL A 77 -6.34 -10.56 -5.91
N ARG A 78 -5.93 -9.36 -6.30
CA ARG A 78 -5.48 -9.05 -7.66
C ARG A 78 -4.13 -8.36 -7.65
N LEU A 79 -3.27 -8.77 -8.56
CA LEU A 79 -2.02 -8.11 -8.84
C LEU A 79 -2.10 -7.47 -10.22
N LEU A 80 -2.13 -6.15 -10.26
CA LEU A 80 -2.31 -5.37 -11.47
C LEU A 80 -0.97 -4.75 -11.88
N GLU A 81 -0.66 -4.79 -13.16
CA GLU A 81 0.52 -4.16 -13.73
C GLU A 81 0.09 -3.17 -14.80
N PHE A 82 0.47 -1.91 -14.61
CA PHE A 82 0.27 -0.85 -15.58
C PHE A 82 1.65 -0.39 -16.05
N GLY A 83 1.90 -0.56 -17.31
CA GLY A 83 3.16 -0.17 -17.94
C GLY A 83 2.92 0.58 -19.21
N VAL A 84 3.85 1.44 -19.59
CA VAL A 84 3.78 2.19 -20.81
C VAL A 84 4.84 1.65 -21.76
N THR A 85 4.41 0.85 -22.74
CA THR A 85 5.13 0.86 -24.01
C THR A 85 4.76 2.18 -24.71
N ASN A 86 5.71 2.83 -25.34
CA ASN A 86 5.52 4.15 -25.97
C ASN A 86 4.29 4.27 -26.89
N GLU A 87 3.71 3.17 -27.34
CA GLU A 87 2.51 3.12 -28.19
C GLU A 87 1.20 3.03 -27.38
N GLN A 88 1.20 2.46 -26.17
CA GLN A 88 0.01 2.33 -25.31
C GLN A 88 -0.15 3.50 -24.33
N ALA A 89 0.89 4.31 -24.13
CA ALA A 89 0.88 5.49 -23.26
C ALA A 89 -0.18 6.51 -23.65
N TRP A 90 -0.49 6.60 -24.92
CA TRP A 90 -1.45 7.55 -25.45
C TRP A 90 -2.91 7.12 -25.22
N ASP A 91 -3.18 5.82 -25.15
CA ASP A 91 -4.54 5.29 -24.99
C ASP A 91 -5.01 5.28 -23.51
N VAL A 92 -4.09 5.21 -22.55
CA VAL A 92 -4.40 5.21 -21.11
C VAL A 92 -3.93 6.47 -20.37
N GLY A 93 -3.39 7.46 -21.07
CA GLY A 93 -3.07 8.77 -20.47
C GLY A 93 -1.87 8.82 -19.53
N LEU A 94 -0.99 7.78 -19.50
CA LEU A 94 0.23 7.77 -18.70
C LEU A 94 1.34 8.57 -19.40
N ALA A 95 1.33 9.87 -19.23
CA ALA A 95 2.35 10.77 -19.78
C ALA A 95 3.77 10.58 -19.17
N CYS A 96 3.92 9.72 -18.14
CA CYS A 96 5.12 9.66 -17.31
C CYS A 96 6.10 8.55 -17.71
N GLY A 97 5.75 7.61 -18.58
CA GLY A 97 6.66 6.55 -19.07
C GLY A 97 7.16 5.55 -18.01
N GLY A 98 6.49 5.46 -16.86
CA GLY A 98 6.84 4.53 -15.79
C GLY A 98 5.95 3.29 -15.75
N ASN A 99 6.40 2.26 -15.03
CA ASN A 99 5.60 1.08 -14.72
C ASN A 99 5.18 1.14 -13.25
N ILE A 100 3.95 0.68 -12.97
CA ILE A 100 3.43 0.58 -11.62
C ILE A 100 2.78 -0.79 -11.42
N ARG A 101 3.01 -1.37 -10.25
CA ARG A 101 2.44 -2.63 -9.82
C ARG A 101 1.59 -2.42 -8.59
N LEU A 102 0.33 -2.84 -8.64
CA LEU A 102 -0.65 -2.65 -7.60
C LEU A 102 -1.14 -3.99 -7.07
N PHE A 103 -1.29 -4.07 -5.76
CA PHE A 103 -1.97 -5.18 -5.10
C PHE A 103 -3.34 -4.69 -4.64
N VAL A 104 -4.40 -5.43 -5.01
CA VAL A 104 -5.79 -5.09 -4.66
C VAL A 104 -6.38 -6.22 -3.85
N GLU A 105 -6.94 -5.89 -2.69
CA GLU A 105 -7.56 -6.85 -1.77
C GLU A 105 -8.88 -6.33 -1.21
N SER A 106 -9.81 -7.22 -0.90
CA SER A 106 -11.02 -6.88 -0.12
C SER A 106 -10.70 -6.95 1.36
N ILE A 107 -11.06 -5.91 2.10
CA ILE A 107 -10.85 -5.87 3.56
C ILE A 107 -11.86 -6.76 4.25
N THR A 108 -11.40 -7.88 4.77
CA THR A 108 -12.23 -8.88 5.48
C THR A 108 -12.01 -8.89 6.97
N ASN A 109 -10.89 -8.31 7.45
CA ASN A 109 -10.53 -8.24 8.86
C ASN A 109 -10.44 -6.77 9.34
N PRO A 110 -11.53 -6.21 9.90
CA PRO A 110 -11.53 -4.82 10.39
C PRO A 110 -10.49 -4.57 11.50
N LYS A 111 -10.24 -5.55 12.38
CA LYS A 111 -9.28 -5.41 13.48
C LYS A 111 -7.84 -5.27 12.97
N GLU A 112 -7.50 -5.98 11.91
CA GLU A 112 -6.20 -5.85 11.26
C GLU A 112 -6.03 -4.45 10.68
N LEU A 113 -7.07 -3.93 10.02
CA LEU A 113 -7.04 -2.57 9.47
C LEU A 113 -6.94 -1.50 10.58
N GLU A 114 -7.61 -1.69 11.73
CA GLU A 114 -7.48 -0.83 12.90
C GLU A 114 -6.04 -0.81 13.44
N LEU A 115 -5.38 -1.99 13.52
CA LEU A 115 -3.97 -2.07 13.88
C LEU A 115 -3.08 -1.31 12.90
N ILE A 116 -3.35 -1.43 11.59
CA ILE A 116 -2.63 -0.69 10.55
C ILE A 116 -2.88 0.82 10.65
N ALA A 117 -4.07 1.25 11.06
CA ALA A 117 -4.39 2.66 11.27
C ALA A 117 -3.67 3.28 12.48
N ASP A 118 -3.67 2.57 13.60
CA ASP A 118 -3.37 3.15 14.92
C ASP A 118 -1.97 2.85 15.44
N THR A 119 -1.26 1.85 14.87
CA THR A 119 0.04 1.41 15.39
C THR A 119 1.19 2.06 14.60
N ARG A 120 2.12 2.74 15.31
CA ARG A 120 3.38 3.25 14.74
C ARG A 120 4.53 3.09 15.75
N PRO A 121 5.74 2.69 15.31
CA PRO A 121 6.03 2.17 13.97
C PRO A 121 5.38 0.81 13.75
N LEU A 122 5.00 0.51 12.51
CA LEU A 122 4.44 -0.79 12.12
C LEU A 122 5.09 -1.26 10.83
N THR A 123 5.44 -2.53 10.75
CA THR A 123 5.82 -3.22 9.52
C THR A 123 4.70 -4.16 9.11
N VAL A 124 4.16 -3.96 7.92
CA VAL A 124 3.14 -4.82 7.32
C VAL A 124 3.79 -5.65 6.23
N VAL A 125 3.76 -6.97 6.37
CA VAL A 125 4.27 -7.92 5.37
C VAL A 125 3.09 -8.61 4.74
N THR A 126 2.88 -8.40 3.45
CA THR A 126 1.76 -8.99 2.68
C THR A 126 2.28 -9.97 1.65
N GLU A 127 1.82 -11.22 1.69
CA GLU A 127 2.05 -12.19 0.61
C GLU A 127 1.12 -11.89 -0.58
N LEU A 128 1.68 -11.60 -1.74
CA LEU A 128 0.91 -11.11 -2.88
C LEU A 128 0.04 -12.18 -3.55
N SER A 129 0.35 -13.46 -3.34
CA SER A 129 -0.42 -14.58 -3.91
C SER A 129 -1.72 -14.86 -3.16
N SER A 130 -1.76 -14.57 -1.85
CA SER A 130 -2.87 -14.95 -0.97
C SER A 130 -3.52 -13.79 -0.23
N GLY A 131 -2.82 -12.66 -0.10
CA GLY A 131 -3.23 -11.53 0.75
C GLY A 131 -3.02 -11.77 2.24
N LYS A 132 -2.40 -12.89 2.64
CA LYS A 132 -2.05 -13.14 4.04
C LYS A 132 -1.02 -12.12 4.54
N LYS A 133 -1.14 -11.76 5.82
CA LYS A 133 -0.31 -10.72 6.40
C LYS A 133 0.37 -11.16 7.69
N ARG A 134 1.49 -10.48 7.96
CA ARG A 134 2.13 -10.43 9.27
C ARG A 134 2.34 -8.96 9.63
N LEU A 135 1.90 -8.59 10.83
CA LEU A 135 2.06 -7.25 11.38
C LEU A 135 3.09 -7.29 12.51
N LEU A 136 4.13 -6.47 12.39
CA LEU A 136 5.24 -6.41 13.35
C LEU A 136 5.36 -4.99 13.91
N ASN A 137 5.38 -4.87 15.24
CA ASN A 137 5.74 -3.62 15.92
C ASN A 137 7.09 -3.83 16.61
N ALA A 138 8.11 -3.12 16.16
CA ALA A 138 9.50 -3.35 16.55
C ALA A 138 9.89 -4.83 16.38
N ASN A 139 9.97 -5.62 17.46
CA ASN A 139 10.32 -7.03 17.41
C ASN A 139 9.15 -7.96 17.74
N ASP A 140 7.97 -7.40 18.04
CA ASP A 140 6.81 -8.17 18.43
C ASP A 140 5.88 -8.43 17.26
N SER A 141 5.47 -9.68 17.06
CA SER A 141 4.43 -10.04 16.10
C SER A 141 3.06 -9.74 16.70
N LEU A 142 2.31 -8.84 16.06
CA LEU A 142 0.94 -8.50 16.47
C LEU A 142 -0.07 -9.47 15.83
N THR A 143 0.16 -9.84 14.56
CA THR A 143 -0.58 -10.88 13.85
C THR A 143 0.40 -11.66 12.99
N ASP A 144 0.13 -12.94 12.73
CA ASP A 144 1.00 -13.79 11.91
C ASP A 144 0.19 -14.86 11.20
N ASP A 145 -0.24 -14.56 9.98
CA ASP A 145 -0.92 -15.51 9.09
C ASP A 145 0.03 -16.11 8.03
N LEU A 146 1.30 -15.66 8.04
CA LEU A 146 2.33 -16.15 7.14
C LEU A 146 3.05 -17.39 7.71
N GLN A 147 3.56 -18.23 6.83
CA GLN A 147 4.46 -19.30 7.25
C GLN A 147 5.78 -18.71 7.74
N ASN A 148 6.24 -19.19 8.91
CA ASN A 148 7.52 -18.79 9.45
C ASN A 148 8.66 -19.34 8.61
N SER A 149 9.59 -18.45 8.20
CA SER A 149 10.79 -18.78 7.45
C SER A 149 11.92 -17.85 7.89
N ASP A 150 13.05 -18.44 8.30
CA ASP A 150 14.26 -17.68 8.66
C ASP A 150 14.73 -16.78 7.51
N ALA A 151 14.49 -17.22 6.26
CA ALA A 151 14.86 -16.45 5.07
C ALA A 151 13.97 -15.22 4.92
N LEU A 152 12.64 -15.35 5.18
CA LEU A 152 11.70 -14.25 5.16
C LEU A 152 12.04 -13.25 6.27
N ASP A 153 12.29 -13.71 7.50
CA ASP A 153 12.61 -12.85 8.63
C ASP A 153 13.88 -12.02 8.39
N LYS A 154 14.93 -12.63 7.83
CA LYS A 154 16.16 -11.92 7.43
C LYS A 154 15.88 -10.84 6.39
N SER A 155 15.07 -11.16 5.40
CA SER A 155 14.72 -10.22 4.33
C SER A 155 13.87 -9.05 4.87
N ILE A 156 12.93 -9.31 5.77
CA ILE A 156 12.14 -8.27 6.46
C ILE A 156 13.08 -7.36 7.27
N GLN A 157 14.00 -7.92 8.06
CA GLN A 157 14.96 -7.13 8.85
C GLN A 157 15.84 -6.24 7.97
N GLU A 158 16.22 -6.71 6.77
CA GLU A 158 16.96 -5.89 5.81
C GLU A 158 16.14 -4.70 5.31
N VAL A 159 14.84 -4.92 5.00
CA VAL A 159 13.92 -3.84 4.61
C VAL A 159 13.77 -2.82 5.72
N VAL A 160 13.54 -3.26 6.95
CA VAL A 160 13.41 -2.39 8.14
C VAL A 160 14.69 -1.58 8.36
N ARG A 161 15.87 -2.21 8.22
CA ARG A 161 17.16 -1.51 8.39
C ARG A 161 17.39 -0.43 7.32
N ASN A 162 16.95 -0.68 6.10
CA ASN A 162 17.09 0.28 5.00
C ASN A 162 16.03 1.39 5.02
N ASP A 163 14.99 1.25 5.85
CA ASP A 163 13.87 2.20 5.99
C ASP A 163 13.17 2.55 4.67
N ILE A 164 12.99 1.55 3.80
CA ILE A 164 12.34 1.71 2.50
C ILE A 164 11.38 0.57 2.24
N SER A 165 10.08 0.87 2.16
CA SER A 165 9.05 -0.10 1.76
C SER A 165 9.34 -0.66 0.36
N ARG A 166 9.33 -1.98 0.22
CA ARG A 166 9.64 -2.63 -1.05
C ARG A 166 9.08 -4.03 -1.21
N LEU A 167 9.03 -4.46 -2.46
CA LEU A 167 8.80 -5.85 -2.85
C LEU A 167 10.05 -6.69 -2.59
N ILE A 168 9.87 -7.88 -2.04
CA ILE A 168 10.91 -8.90 -1.87
C ILE A 168 10.43 -10.24 -2.40
N SER A 169 11.37 -11.07 -2.86
CA SER A 169 11.11 -12.45 -3.28
C SER A 169 11.88 -13.40 -2.37
N VAL A 170 11.17 -14.30 -1.73
CA VAL A 170 11.73 -15.29 -0.81
C VAL A 170 11.14 -16.66 -1.12
N GLU A 171 11.99 -17.66 -1.38
CA GLU A 171 11.60 -19.05 -1.65
C GLU A 171 10.52 -19.20 -2.75
N GLY A 172 10.57 -18.31 -3.76
CA GLY A 172 9.64 -18.32 -4.90
C GLY A 172 8.33 -17.58 -4.67
N ASN A 173 8.09 -17.05 -3.46
CA ASN A 173 6.94 -16.20 -3.15
C ASN A 173 7.32 -14.72 -3.14
N GLU A 174 6.39 -13.87 -3.53
CA GLU A 174 6.55 -12.42 -3.49
C GLU A 174 5.81 -11.83 -2.29
N TYR A 175 6.51 -10.96 -1.57
CA TYR A 175 5.99 -10.25 -0.42
C TYR A 175 6.21 -8.75 -0.58
N PHE A 176 5.21 -7.97 -0.23
CA PHE A 176 5.39 -6.53 -0.06
C PHE A 176 5.60 -6.22 1.41
N VAL A 177 6.73 -5.58 1.72
CA VAL A 177 7.06 -5.12 3.08
C VAL A 177 6.85 -3.63 3.13
N GLU A 178 5.81 -3.21 3.83
CA GLU A 178 5.45 -1.81 4.02
C GLU A 178 5.87 -1.33 5.42
N LEU A 179 6.54 -0.19 5.46
CA LEU A 179 7.00 0.45 6.69
C LEU A 179 6.14 1.68 6.98
N LEU A 180 5.35 1.59 8.03
CA LEU A 180 4.51 2.67 8.53
C LEU A 180 5.18 3.32 9.74
N ASN A 181 6.04 4.29 9.48
CA ASN A 181 6.82 4.99 10.48
C ASN A 181 6.09 6.20 11.07
N LEU A 182 6.56 6.67 12.22
CA LEU A 182 6.14 7.94 12.77
C LEU A 182 6.53 9.08 11.82
N PRO A 183 5.67 10.11 11.67
CA PRO A 183 6.02 11.28 10.87
C PRO A 183 7.29 11.95 11.37
N LEU A 184 8.19 12.27 10.45
CA LEU A 184 9.40 13.03 10.78
C LEU A 184 9.00 14.43 11.25
N ARG A 185 9.50 14.82 12.43
CA ARG A 185 9.32 16.18 12.97
C ARG A 185 10.60 16.97 12.78
N MET A 186 10.51 18.10 12.11
CA MET A 186 11.61 19.06 11.99
C MET A 186 11.32 20.26 12.89
N ILE A 187 12.27 20.61 13.77
CA ILE A 187 12.23 21.82 14.57
C ILE A 187 13.32 22.75 14.05
N ILE A 188 12.93 23.89 13.52
CA ILE A 188 13.85 24.92 13.06
C ILE A 188 13.96 25.99 14.13
N VAL A 189 15.14 26.13 14.73
CA VAL A 189 15.43 27.18 15.75
C VAL A 189 16.31 28.22 15.11
N GLY A 190 15.94 29.50 15.26
CA GLY A 190 16.76 30.63 14.80
C GLY A 190 16.57 30.96 13.31
N ALA A 191 15.38 30.74 12.76
CA ALA A 191 15.00 31.27 11.44
C ALA A 191 14.91 32.79 11.50
N VAL A 192 16.07 33.48 11.48
CA VAL A 192 16.17 34.94 11.38
C VAL A 192 16.26 35.36 9.93
N HIS A 193 15.63 36.49 9.58
CA HIS A 193 15.81 37.12 8.29
C HIS A 193 17.31 37.42 8.09
N ILE A 194 17.92 36.76 7.12
CA ILE A 194 19.16 37.21 6.54
C ILE A 194 18.74 38.17 5.43
N SER A 195 18.82 39.46 5.71
CA SER A 195 18.66 40.51 4.72
C SER A 195 19.92 40.66 3.89
#